data_a496e9b34671ed649179b2ebfc5a5304
#
_entry.id   a496e9b34671ed649179b2ebfc5a5304
#
_cell.length_a   1.000
_cell.length_b   1.000
_cell.length_c   1.000
_cell.angle_alpha   90.00
_cell.angle_beta   90.00
_cell.angle_gamma   90.00
#
_symmetry.space_group_name_H-M   'P 1'
#
loop_
_entity.id
_entity.type
_entity.pdbx_description
1 polymer ?
#
loop_
_entity_poly.entity_id
_entity_poly.type
_entity_poly.pdbx_seq_one_letter_code
_entity_poly.pdbx_strand_id
1 'polypeptide(L)'
;VVDENGEPVEPGKGGQLVIRKPWPAMLRTLYKDPEGYKRDYWEKIPGVYLAGDVARKDEDGYFWIHGRSDDVLNIAGHRIGSVDFESALVAHKSVAEAAVIGVPDTIKGEVAKGFVVLRDEQMNVEDPLELIKELKAHVRRELGPIAVLKSIEFRKDLPKTRSGKIMRRV
;
A
#
# COMPACT_ATOMS: atom_id res chain seq x y z
N VAL A 1 0.19 12.74 12.47
CA VAL A 1 1.17 12.17 11.53
C VAL A 1 2.55 12.61 11.96
N VAL A 2 3.49 11.67 12.03
CA VAL A 2 4.85 11.90 12.51
C VAL A 2 5.89 11.27 11.56
N ASP A 3 7.13 11.73 11.67
CA ASP A 3 8.28 11.12 11.00
C ASP A 3 8.79 9.86 11.75
N GLU A 4 9.92 9.33 11.33
CA GLU A 4 10.55 8.13 11.94
C GLU A 4 11.07 8.39 13.37
N ASN A 5 11.28 9.65 13.75
CA ASN A 5 11.72 10.06 15.08
C ASN A 5 10.55 10.37 16.02
N GLY A 6 9.32 10.33 15.52
CA GLY A 6 8.11 10.66 16.27
C GLY A 6 7.77 12.16 16.28
N GLU A 7 8.49 12.97 15.49
CA GLU A 7 8.23 14.39 15.37
C GLU A 7 7.10 14.66 14.36
N PRO A 8 6.21 15.63 14.65
CA PRO A 8 5.14 15.99 13.73
C PRO A 8 5.67 16.42 12.36
N VAL A 9 5.08 15.89 11.31
CA VAL A 9 5.36 16.36 9.93
C VAL A 9 4.47 17.56 9.58
N GLU A 10 4.94 18.39 8.66
CA GLU A 10 4.16 19.53 8.15
C GLU A 10 2.91 19.06 7.39
N PRO A 11 1.84 19.89 7.36
CA PRO A 11 0.66 19.60 6.56
C PRO A 11 1.02 19.25 5.10
N GLY A 12 0.32 18.26 4.55
CA GLY A 12 0.58 17.76 3.20
C GLY A 12 1.69 16.71 3.09
N LYS A 13 2.59 16.61 4.07
CA LYS A 13 3.63 15.57 4.08
C LYS A 13 3.10 14.26 4.64
N GLY A 14 3.54 13.15 4.03
CA GLY A 14 3.24 11.79 4.50
C GLY A 14 4.13 11.38 5.67
N GLY A 15 3.58 10.56 6.56
CA GLY A 15 4.31 10.01 7.70
C GLY A 15 3.55 8.88 8.37
N GLN A 16 4.06 8.41 9.51
CA GLN A 16 3.42 7.36 10.30
C GLN A 16 2.19 7.91 11.02
N LEU A 17 1.08 7.18 10.93
CA LEU A 17 -0.11 7.49 11.74
C LEU A 17 0.08 6.96 13.15
N VAL A 18 0.04 7.86 14.13
CA VAL A 18 0.21 7.52 15.54
C VAL A 18 -0.93 8.04 16.40
N ILE A 19 -1.16 7.40 17.53
CA ILE A 19 -2.13 7.83 18.52
C ILE A 19 -1.37 8.20 19.81
N ARG A 20 -1.51 9.47 20.23
CA ARG A 20 -0.75 10.01 21.37
C ARG A 20 -1.42 9.81 22.71
N LYS A 21 -2.73 9.57 22.74
CA LYS A 21 -3.48 9.40 23.99
C LYS A 21 -4.22 8.06 23.97
N PRO A 22 -4.19 7.31 25.09
CA PRO A 22 -4.94 6.08 25.19
C PRO A 22 -6.46 6.34 25.11
N TRP A 23 -7.20 5.33 24.64
CA TRP A 23 -8.67 5.34 24.59
C TRP A 23 -9.24 4.00 25.08
N PRO A 24 -10.51 3.94 25.50
CA PRO A 24 -11.07 2.75 26.14
C PRO A 24 -11.02 1.46 25.30
N ALA A 25 -11.16 1.55 23.98
CA ALA A 25 -11.14 0.40 23.06
C ALA A 25 -9.73 0.08 22.51
N MET A 26 -8.68 0.68 23.07
CA MET A 26 -7.30 0.44 22.67
C MET A 26 -6.92 -1.03 22.87
N LEU A 27 -6.16 -1.59 21.90
CA LEU A 27 -5.55 -2.92 22.03
C LEU A 27 -4.69 -2.97 23.32
N ARG A 28 -4.86 -3.99 24.13
CA ARG A 28 -4.15 -4.14 25.43
C ARG A 28 -2.98 -5.09 25.35
N THR A 29 -3.07 -6.11 24.49
CA THR A 29 -2.02 -7.11 24.28
C THR A 29 -2.35 -7.98 23.06
N LEU A 30 -1.37 -8.74 22.57
CA LEU A 30 -1.57 -9.85 21.64
C LEU A 30 -1.73 -11.15 22.43
N TYR A 31 -2.59 -12.04 21.93
CA TYR A 31 -2.80 -13.34 22.57
C TYR A 31 -1.51 -14.17 22.58
N LYS A 32 -1.03 -14.54 23.77
CA LYS A 32 0.22 -15.28 24.01
C LYS A 32 1.49 -14.61 23.46
N ASP A 33 1.45 -13.33 23.07
CA ASP A 33 2.60 -12.59 22.58
C ASP A 33 2.63 -11.13 23.08
N PRO A 34 2.78 -10.92 24.41
CA PRO A 34 2.82 -9.57 24.98
C PRO A 34 4.07 -8.79 24.53
N GLU A 35 5.19 -9.46 24.29
CA GLU A 35 6.41 -8.80 23.80
C GLU A 35 6.26 -8.34 22.34
N GLY A 36 5.59 -9.11 21.49
CA GLY A 36 5.21 -8.68 20.15
C GLY A 36 4.32 -7.44 20.16
N TYR A 37 3.38 -7.36 21.13
CA TYR A 37 2.58 -6.16 21.30
C TYR A 37 3.41 -4.92 21.59
N LYS A 38 4.38 -4.99 22.48
CA LYS A 38 5.27 -3.86 22.82
C LYS A 38 6.12 -3.48 21.60
N ARG A 39 6.83 -4.46 21.03
CA ARG A 39 7.72 -4.29 19.89
C ARG A 39 7.02 -3.64 18.69
N ASP A 40 5.83 -4.08 18.33
CA ASP A 40 5.18 -3.69 17.09
C ASP A 40 4.39 -2.39 17.20
N TYR A 41 3.88 -2.06 18.39
CA TYR A 41 2.99 -0.91 18.60
C TYR A 41 3.58 0.22 19.43
N TRP A 42 4.67 0.00 20.22
CA TRP A 42 5.14 0.99 21.18
C TRP A 42 6.65 1.29 21.13
N GLU A 43 7.46 0.34 20.68
CA GLU A 43 8.91 0.49 20.74
C GLU A 43 9.50 1.12 19.49
N LYS A 44 8.83 1.02 18.32
CA LYS A 44 9.31 1.61 17.06
C LYS A 44 9.38 3.14 17.11
N ILE A 45 8.40 3.76 17.75
CA ILE A 45 8.38 5.20 18.01
C ILE A 45 7.99 5.36 19.49
N PRO A 46 8.95 5.64 20.38
CA PRO A 46 8.69 5.71 21.82
C PRO A 46 7.65 6.76 22.20
N GLY A 47 6.78 6.41 23.15
CA GLY A 47 5.78 7.33 23.70
C GLY A 47 4.50 7.50 22.91
N VAL A 48 4.34 6.81 21.77
CA VAL A 48 3.11 6.84 20.97
C VAL A 48 2.70 5.45 20.53
N TYR A 49 1.40 5.24 20.34
CA TYR A 49 0.87 4.01 19.76
C TYR A 49 0.96 4.09 18.23
N LEU A 50 1.70 3.18 17.62
CA LEU A 50 1.84 3.09 16.18
C LEU A 50 0.66 2.33 15.56
N ALA A 51 -0.16 3.00 14.74
CA ALA A 51 -1.30 2.37 14.08
C ALA A 51 -0.87 1.38 12.97
N GLY A 52 0.34 1.54 12.46
CA GLY A 52 0.87 0.74 11.36
C GLY A 52 0.37 1.18 9.99
N ASP A 53 -0.15 2.39 9.89
CA ASP A 53 -0.61 3.01 8.66
C ASP A 53 0.23 4.24 8.32
N VAL A 54 0.35 4.55 7.04
CA VAL A 54 0.92 5.79 6.52
C VAL A 54 -0.23 6.73 6.17
N ALA A 55 -0.11 7.97 6.60
CA ALA A 55 -1.10 8.99 6.32
C ALA A 55 -0.43 10.34 6.06
N ARG A 56 -1.17 11.26 5.44
CA ARG A 56 -0.88 12.70 5.47
C ARG A 56 -2.03 13.43 6.12
N LYS A 57 -1.75 14.56 6.74
CA LYS A 57 -2.76 15.48 7.25
C LYS A 57 -2.69 16.74 6.42
N ASP A 58 -3.81 17.21 5.87
CA ASP A 58 -3.86 18.44 5.11
C ASP A 58 -3.96 19.70 6.00
N GLU A 59 -3.98 20.89 5.38
CA GLU A 59 -4.06 22.17 6.08
C GLU A 59 -5.39 22.36 6.81
N ASP A 60 -6.47 21.74 6.32
CA ASP A 60 -7.80 21.78 6.93
C ASP A 60 -7.94 20.78 8.08
N GLY A 61 -6.93 19.90 8.28
CA GLY A 61 -6.88 18.93 9.37
C GLY A 61 -7.44 17.55 9.04
N TYR A 62 -7.84 17.29 7.80
CA TYR A 62 -8.28 15.97 7.37
C TYR A 62 -7.11 15.01 7.18
N PHE A 63 -7.37 13.74 7.50
CA PHE A 63 -6.39 12.66 7.33
C PHE A 63 -6.67 11.88 6.05
N TRP A 64 -5.63 11.70 5.25
CA TRP A 64 -5.63 10.89 4.04
C TRP A 64 -4.77 9.66 4.27
N ILE A 65 -5.39 8.49 4.29
CA ILE A 65 -4.69 7.23 4.56
C ILE A 65 -4.14 6.68 3.24
N HIS A 66 -2.83 6.46 3.19
CA HIS A 66 -2.12 5.93 2.02
C HIS A 66 -1.92 4.40 2.07
N GLY A 67 -2.33 3.76 3.15
CA GLY A 67 -2.25 2.32 3.35
C GLY A 67 -1.38 1.93 4.53
N ARG A 68 -1.03 0.66 4.60
CA ARG A 68 -0.17 0.10 5.64
C ARG A 68 1.27 0.58 5.46
N SER A 69 1.96 0.83 6.56
CA SER A 69 3.38 1.21 6.54
C SER A 69 4.29 0.11 5.99
N ASP A 70 3.84 -1.15 6.10
CA ASP A 70 4.50 -2.33 5.57
C ASP A 70 4.11 -2.69 4.12
N ASP A 71 3.14 -1.97 3.54
CA ASP A 71 2.69 -2.10 2.15
C ASP A 71 3.09 -0.87 1.29
N VAL A 72 3.89 0.05 1.84
CA VAL A 72 4.44 1.19 1.09
C VAL A 72 5.70 0.76 0.37
N LEU A 73 5.71 0.98 -0.94
CA LEU A 73 6.84 0.68 -1.82
C LEU A 73 7.85 1.83 -1.82
N ASN A 74 9.14 1.51 -1.76
CA ASN A 74 10.20 2.50 -1.86
C ASN A 74 10.87 2.42 -3.24
N ILE A 75 10.29 3.11 -4.21
CA ILE A 75 10.74 3.09 -5.60
C ILE A 75 11.66 4.29 -5.86
N ALA A 76 12.95 4.04 -6.06
CA ALA A 76 13.95 5.09 -6.33
C ALA A 76 13.93 6.23 -5.27
N GLY A 77 13.73 5.90 -3.99
CA GLY A 77 13.65 6.87 -2.90
C GLY A 77 12.28 7.51 -2.69
N HIS A 78 11.29 7.22 -3.52
CA HIS A 78 9.93 7.71 -3.37
C HIS A 78 9.04 6.65 -2.70
N ARG A 79 8.27 7.06 -1.70
CA ARG A 79 7.30 6.22 -1.01
C ARG A 79 5.95 6.30 -1.72
N ILE A 80 5.49 5.20 -2.29
CA ILE A 80 4.20 5.09 -2.99
C ILE A 80 3.43 3.92 -2.37
N GLY A 81 2.19 4.12 -1.99
CA GLY A 81 1.35 3.06 -1.43
C GLY A 81 1.02 2.00 -2.48
N SER A 82 1.05 0.72 -2.10
CA SER A 82 0.54 -0.35 -2.98
C SER A 82 -0.91 -0.10 -3.37
N VAL A 83 -1.70 0.46 -2.46
CA VAL A 83 -3.11 0.82 -2.65
C VAL A 83 -3.31 1.86 -3.75
N ASP A 84 -2.37 2.81 -3.92
CA ASP A 84 -2.44 3.81 -4.98
C ASP A 84 -2.34 3.14 -6.37
N PHE A 85 -1.36 2.23 -6.51
CA PHE A 85 -1.23 1.41 -7.73
C PHE A 85 -2.45 0.53 -8.00
N GLU A 86 -2.98 -0.12 -6.96
CA GLU A 86 -4.14 -1.00 -7.07
C GLU A 86 -5.38 -0.21 -7.48
N SER A 87 -5.59 0.97 -6.88
CA SER A 87 -6.69 1.88 -7.22
C SER A 87 -6.59 2.34 -8.68
N ALA A 88 -5.40 2.73 -9.12
CA ALA A 88 -5.18 3.10 -10.52
C ALA A 88 -5.45 1.93 -11.48
N LEU A 89 -5.01 0.71 -11.13
CA LEU A 89 -5.29 -0.48 -11.95
C LEU A 89 -6.79 -0.79 -12.02
N VAL A 90 -7.50 -0.77 -10.88
CA VAL A 90 -8.95 -1.06 -10.82
C VAL A 90 -9.79 0.01 -11.51
N ALA A 91 -9.32 1.25 -11.62
CA ALA A 91 -9.96 2.29 -12.42
C ALA A 91 -10.00 1.98 -13.93
N HIS A 92 -9.15 1.06 -14.41
CA HIS A 92 -9.17 0.62 -15.78
C HIS A 92 -10.34 -0.32 -16.08
N LYS A 93 -11.04 -0.10 -17.20
CA LYS A 93 -12.26 -0.84 -17.60
C LYS A 93 -12.11 -2.37 -17.62
N SER A 94 -10.91 -2.88 -17.93
CA SER A 94 -10.65 -4.32 -18.06
C SER A 94 -10.31 -5.01 -16.73
N VAL A 95 -10.10 -4.26 -15.65
CA VAL A 95 -9.62 -4.81 -14.37
C VAL A 95 -10.77 -4.97 -13.38
N ALA A 96 -10.92 -6.18 -12.83
CA ALA A 96 -11.85 -6.48 -11.75
C ALA A 96 -11.20 -6.29 -10.38
N GLU A 97 -9.99 -6.84 -10.21
CA GLU A 97 -9.23 -6.76 -8.96
C GLU A 97 -7.73 -6.60 -9.27
N ALA A 98 -7.03 -5.98 -8.37
CA ALA A 98 -5.58 -5.84 -8.45
C ALA A 98 -4.93 -5.97 -7.07
N ALA A 99 -3.72 -6.53 -7.07
CA ALA A 99 -2.81 -6.51 -5.93
C ALA A 99 -1.43 -6.08 -6.42
N VAL A 100 -0.75 -5.24 -5.64
CA VAL A 100 0.60 -4.77 -5.99
C VAL A 100 1.54 -5.03 -4.83
N ILE A 101 2.70 -5.60 -5.13
CA ILE A 101 3.76 -5.84 -4.17
C ILE A 101 5.07 -5.20 -4.62
N GLY A 102 5.91 -4.85 -3.67
CA GLY A 102 7.30 -4.50 -3.92
C GLY A 102 8.14 -5.75 -4.14
N VAL A 103 9.00 -5.71 -5.13
CA VAL A 103 10.03 -6.72 -5.33
C VAL A 103 11.40 -6.06 -5.37
N PRO A 104 12.43 -6.68 -4.75
CA PRO A 104 13.77 -6.11 -4.76
C PRO A 104 14.31 -5.85 -6.17
N ASP A 105 14.97 -4.72 -6.33
CA ASP A 105 15.65 -4.34 -7.57
C ASP A 105 17.01 -3.73 -7.27
N THR A 106 18.04 -4.18 -7.98
CA THR A 106 19.43 -3.80 -7.70
C THR A 106 19.75 -2.33 -7.98
N ILE A 107 18.96 -1.66 -8.82
CA ILE A 107 19.17 -0.26 -9.22
C ILE A 107 18.25 0.69 -8.46
N LYS A 108 16.98 0.31 -8.31
CA LYS A 108 15.94 1.17 -7.74
C LYS A 108 15.61 0.86 -6.28
N GLY A 109 16.30 -0.12 -5.67
CA GLY A 109 15.99 -0.65 -4.37
C GLY A 109 14.78 -1.57 -4.40
N GLU A 110 13.66 -1.06 -4.87
CA GLU A 110 12.40 -1.79 -5.01
C GLU A 110 11.66 -1.36 -6.28
N VAL A 111 10.89 -2.27 -6.86
CA VAL A 111 10.00 -2.02 -8.00
C VAL A 111 8.64 -2.66 -7.79
N ALA A 112 7.61 -2.06 -8.34
CA ALA A 112 6.26 -2.56 -8.23
C ALA A 112 6.00 -3.71 -9.21
N LYS A 113 5.40 -4.81 -8.71
CA LYS A 113 4.84 -5.91 -9.49
C LYS A 113 3.33 -5.99 -9.23
N GLY A 114 2.54 -5.93 -10.29
CA GLY A 114 1.09 -6.04 -10.24
C GLY A 114 0.61 -7.47 -10.52
N PHE A 115 -0.41 -7.91 -9.78
CA PHE A 115 -1.23 -9.08 -10.07
C PHE A 115 -2.65 -8.59 -10.35
N VAL A 116 -3.20 -8.98 -11.49
CA VAL A 116 -4.46 -8.43 -11.98
C VAL A 116 -5.43 -9.55 -12.33
N VAL A 117 -6.66 -9.42 -11.84
CA VAL A 117 -7.80 -10.21 -12.27
C VAL A 117 -8.58 -9.39 -13.27
N LEU A 118 -8.78 -9.93 -14.46
CA LEU A 118 -9.57 -9.28 -15.50
C LEU A 118 -11.07 -9.48 -15.25
N ARG A 119 -11.90 -8.58 -15.74
CA ARG A 119 -13.35 -8.78 -15.78
C ARG A 119 -13.70 -9.93 -16.73
N ASP A 120 -14.78 -10.64 -16.48
CA ASP A 120 -15.21 -11.82 -17.25
C ASP A 120 -15.30 -11.54 -18.76
N GLU A 121 -15.77 -10.36 -19.14
CA GLU A 121 -15.87 -9.90 -20.53
C GLU A 121 -14.51 -9.74 -21.24
N GLN A 122 -13.44 -9.69 -20.45
CA GLN A 122 -12.06 -9.45 -20.89
C GLN A 122 -11.14 -10.66 -20.67
N MET A 123 -11.67 -11.81 -20.27
CA MET A 123 -10.86 -13.02 -20.02
C MET A 123 -10.17 -13.58 -21.27
N ASN A 124 -10.74 -13.32 -22.45
CA ASN A 124 -10.19 -13.74 -23.75
C ASN A 124 -9.48 -12.58 -24.45
N VAL A 125 -8.43 -12.05 -23.82
CA VAL A 125 -7.60 -11.00 -24.43
C VAL A 125 -6.84 -11.57 -25.61
N GLU A 126 -7.04 -11.00 -26.80
CA GLU A 126 -6.34 -11.41 -28.02
C GLU A 126 -4.82 -11.18 -27.91
N ASP A 127 -4.41 -10.06 -27.30
CA ASP A 127 -3.01 -9.74 -27.05
C ASP A 127 -2.78 -9.32 -25.56
N PRO A 128 -2.41 -10.28 -24.70
CA PRO A 128 -2.09 -9.98 -23.31
C PRO A 128 -0.92 -9.00 -23.12
N LEU A 129 0.03 -8.95 -24.04
CA LEU A 129 1.18 -8.05 -23.96
C LEU A 129 0.77 -6.61 -24.25
N GLU A 130 -0.14 -6.39 -25.17
CA GLU A 130 -0.66 -5.06 -25.47
C GLU A 130 -1.49 -4.52 -24.28
N LEU A 131 -2.34 -5.35 -23.68
CA LEU A 131 -3.09 -4.96 -22.49
C LEU A 131 -2.14 -4.62 -21.30
N ILE A 132 -1.06 -5.36 -21.13
CA ILE A 132 -0.05 -5.03 -20.10
C ILE A 132 0.57 -3.65 -20.37
N LYS A 133 0.87 -3.30 -21.61
CA LYS A 133 1.40 -1.98 -21.96
C LYS A 133 0.35 -0.88 -21.68
N GLU A 134 -0.90 -1.12 -22.06
CA GLU A 134 -2.02 -0.21 -21.80
C GLU A 134 -2.19 0.05 -20.29
N LEU A 135 -2.21 -1.00 -19.46
CA LEU A 135 -2.33 -0.90 -18.01
C LEU A 135 -1.14 -0.15 -17.38
N LYS A 136 0.09 -0.42 -17.81
CA LYS A 136 1.28 0.33 -17.36
C LYS A 136 1.20 1.81 -17.73
N ALA A 137 0.78 2.12 -18.96
CA ALA A 137 0.60 3.50 -19.39
C ALA A 137 -0.53 4.20 -18.62
N HIS A 138 -1.62 3.49 -18.31
CA HIS A 138 -2.72 3.98 -17.51
C HIS A 138 -2.25 4.34 -16.10
N VAL A 139 -1.59 3.43 -15.38
CA VAL A 139 -1.05 3.70 -14.04
C VAL A 139 -0.09 4.89 -14.06
N ARG A 140 0.80 4.98 -15.05
CA ARG A 140 1.74 6.10 -15.17
C ARG A 140 1.03 7.44 -15.41
N ARG A 141 -0.09 7.46 -16.11
CA ARG A 141 -0.90 8.66 -16.33
C ARG A 141 -1.60 9.11 -15.05
N GLU A 142 -2.15 8.16 -14.27
CA GLU A 142 -2.89 8.43 -13.03
C GLU A 142 -1.98 8.86 -11.88
N LEU A 143 -0.84 8.17 -11.69
CA LEU A 143 0.05 8.37 -10.55
C LEU A 143 1.33 9.17 -10.86
N GLY A 144 1.57 9.45 -12.14
CA GLY A 144 2.75 10.17 -12.57
C GLY A 144 3.94 9.26 -12.95
N PRO A 145 5.05 9.85 -13.42
CA PRO A 145 6.16 9.14 -14.06
C PRO A 145 6.99 8.25 -13.11
N ILE A 146 6.88 8.47 -11.80
CA ILE A 146 7.61 7.71 -10.77
C ILE A 146 6.94 6.36 -10.53
N ALA A 147 5.61 6.29 -10.68
CA ALA A 147 4.82 5.07 -10.47
C ALA A 147 4.97 4.10 -11.65
N VAL A 148 6.07 3.35 -11.64
CA VAL A 148 6.39 2.39 -12.70
C VAL A 148 6.14 0.97 -12.23
N LEU A 149 5.18 0.29 -12.87
CA LEU A 149 5.00 -1.16 -12.75
C LEU A 149 6.06 -1.88 -13.62
N LYS A 150 6.96 -2.63 -13.01
CA LYS A 150 7.97 -3.44 -13.72
C LYS A 150 7.30 -4.55 -14.52
N SER A 151 6.37 -5.26 -13.88
CA SER A 151 5.62 -6.36 -14.50
C SER A 151 4.17 -6.39 -14.01
N ILE A 152 3.31 -6.95 -14.86
CA ILE A 152 1.93 -7.29 -14.53
C ILE A 152 1.74 -8.76 -14.86
N GLU A 153 1.08 -9.49 -13.98
CA GLU A 153 0.74 -10.89 -14.13
C GLU A 153 -0.77 -11.07 -14.00
N PHE A 154 -1.40 -11.66 -15.01
CA PHE A 154 -2.83 -11.96 -14.96
C PHE A 154 -3.08 -13.22 -14.14
N ARG A 155 -4.05 -13.16 -13.26
CA ARG A 155 -4.49 -14.24 -12.38
C ARG A 155 -6.00 -14.45 -12.52
N LYS A 156 -6.45 -15.68 -12.25
CA LYS A 156 -7.88 -15.98 -12.20
C LYS A 156 -8.54 -15.46 -10.93
N ASP A 157 -7.77 -15.44 -9.83
CA ASP A 157 -8.20 -14.96 -8.52
C ASP A 157 -6.99 -14.51 -7.71
N LEU A 158 -7.21 -13.69 -6.69
CA LEU A 158 -6.21 -13.25 -5.73
C LEU A 158 -6.45 -13.91 -4.36
N PRO A 159 -5.39 -14.27 -3.61
CA PRO A 159 -5.55 -14.85 -2.30
C PRO A 159 -6.23 -13.85 -1.35
N LYS A 160 -7.27 -14.28 -0.65
CA LYS A 160 -8.08 -13.44 0.23
C LYS A 160 -8.24 -14.07 1.60
N THR A 161 -8.33 -13.22 2.61
CA THR A 161 -8.78 -13.63 3.94
C THR A 161 -10.25 -14.06 3.89
N ARG A 162 -10.75 -14.68 4.97
CA ARG A 162 -12.18 -15.03 5.12
C ARG A 162 -13.11 -13.81 5.01
N SER A 163 -12.61 -12.61 5.35
CA SER A 163 -13.37 -11.35 5.22
C SER A 163 -13.25 -10.68 3.85
N GLY A 164 -12.61 -11.33 2.86
CA GLY A 164 -12.44 -10.80 1.50
C GLY A 164 -11.24 -9.87 1.29
N LYS A 165 -10.41 -9.65 2.33
CA LYS A 165 -9.23 -8.78 2.21
C LYS A 165 -8.10 -9.51 1.47
N ILE A 166 -7.52 -8.89 0.44
CA ILE A 166 -6.40 -9.43 -0.33
C ILE A 166 -5.17 -9.61 0.56
N MET A 167 -4.53 -10.79 0.48
CA MET A 167 -3.32 -11.13 1.21
C MET A 167 -2.10 -10.97 0.29
N ARG A 168 -1.35 -9.87 0.46
CA ARG A 168 -0.20 -9.55 -0.40
C ARG A 168 1.07 -10.35 -0.09
N ARG A 169 1.11 -11.03 1.07
CA ARG A 169 2.30 -11.74 1.57
C ARG A 169 2.24 -13.27 1.41
N VAL A 170 1.38 -13.74 0.51
CA VAL A 170 1.19 -15.19 0.24
C VAL A 170 1.75 -15.55 -1.13
#